data_52e07ad182727687d3fd15a659dae4f7
#
_entry.id   52e07ad182727687d3fd15a659dae4f7
#
_cell.length_a   1.000
_cell.length_b   1.000
_cell.length_c   1.000
_cell.angle_alpha   90.00
_cell.angle_beta   90.00
_cell.angle_gamma   90.00
#
_symmetry.space_group_name_H-M   'P 1'
#
loop_
_entity.id
_entity.type
_entity.pdbx_description
1 polymer ?
#
loop_
_entity_poly.entity_id
_entity_poly.type
_entity_poly.pdbx_seq_one_letter_code
_entity_poly.pdbx_strand_id
1 'polypeptide(L)'
;TQRRRFLLLISSLAMIGYFGYTYMYKDHRDIKTEVSEIEIVAPYLLERFKNDDGNDLLNKTITVTGTITQVASKVITIDSNVHCSFATELTGVKNGDIIIIKGRCIGYDDLFEIVKLDQCTIIK
;
A
#
# COMPACT_ATOMS: atom_id res chain seq x y z
N THR A 1 -26.39 46.73 -6.74
CA THR A 1 -25.39 46.09 -7.58
C THR A 1 -24.08 45.74 -6.85
N GLN A 2 -23.67 46.52 -5.84
CA GLN A 2 -22.56 46.15 -5.00
C GLN A 2 -22.84 44.90 -4.17
N ARG A 3 -24.07 44.72 -3.71
CA ARG A 3 -24.52 43.52 -3.02
C ARG A 3 -24.45 42.30 -3.94
N ARG A 4 -24.77 42.46 -5.19
CA ARG A 4 -24.76 41.37 -6.17
C ARG A 4 -23.32 40.91 -6.46
N ARG A 5 -22.39 41.85 -6.60
CA ARG A 5 -20.97 41.56 -6.78
C ARG A 5 -20.36 40.88 -5.56
N PHE A 6 -20.75 41.32 -4.38
CA PHE A 6 -20.28 40.75 -3.10
C PHE A 6 -20.77 39.31 -2.93
N LEU A 7 -22.02 39.02 -3.25
CA LEU A 7 -22.57 37.66 -3.22
C LEU A 7 -21.90 36.73 -4.21
N LEU A 8 -21.57 37.19 -5.40
CA LEU A 8 -20.85 36.42 -6.39
C LEU A 8 -19.41 36.07 -5.92
N LEU A 9 -18.73 37.01 -5.27
CA LEU A 9 -17.40 36.76 -4.70
C LEU A 9 -17.43 35.72 -3.59
N ILE A 10 -18.39 35.80 -2.68
CA ILE A 10 -18.55 34.82 -1.60
C ILE A 10 -18.86 33.44 -2.16
N SER A 11 -19.72 33.35 -3.17
CA SER A 11 -20.07 32.10 -3.83
C SER A 11 -18.86 31.44 -4.50
N SER A 12 -18.01 32.24 -5.17
CA SER A 12 -16.82 31.71 -5.83
C SER A 12 -15.77 31.23 -4.81
N LEU A 13 -15.59 31.95 -3.69
CA LEU A 13 -14.68 31.53 -2.61
C LEU A 13 -15.15 30.23 -1.94
N ALA A 14 -16.45 30.09 -1.69
CA ALA A 14 -17.01 28.87 -1.12
C ALA A 14 -16.79 27.67 -2.05
N MET A 15 -16.93 27.88 -3.36
CA MET A 15 -16.75 26.84 -4.36
C MET A 15 -15.30 26.38 -4.44
N ILE A 16 -14.34 27.29 -4.40
CA ILE A 16 -12.91 27.00 -4.39
C ILE A 16 -12.55 26.22 -3.12
N GLY A 17 -13.05 26.66 -1.97
CA GLY A 17 -12.82 25.97 -0.69
C GLY A 17 -13.39 24.54 -0.69
N TYR A 18 -14.58 24.34 -1.26
CA TYR A 18 -15.19 23.02 -1.36
C TYR A 18 -14.37 22.08 -2.25
N PHE A 19 -13.95 22.54 -3.42
CA PHE A 19 -13.13 21.73 -4.32
C PHE A 19 -11.74 21.43 -3.72
N GLY A 20 -11.11 22.39 -3.05
CA GLY A 20 -9.84 22.17 -2.36
C GLY A 20 -9.97 21.15 -1.24
N TYR A 21 -11.05 21.24 -0.47
CA TYR A 21 -11.33 20.28 0.61
C TYR A 21 -11.50 18.86 0.09
N THR A 22 -12.33 18.66 -0.93
CA THR A 22 -12.55 17.33 -1.52
C THR A 22 -11.28 16.77 -2.17
N TYR A 23 -10.46 17.63 -2.78
CA TYR A 23 -9.20 17.22 -3.39
C TYR A 23 -8.20 16.73 -2.33
N MET A 24 -8.06 17.45 -1.22
CA MET A 24 -7.14 17.06 -0.14
C MET A 24 -7.53 15.72 0.51
N TYR A 25 -8.82 15.44 0.66
CA TYR A 25 -9.27 14.22 1.31
C TYR A 25 -9.36 13.01 0.38
N LYS A 26 -9.33 13.21 -0.93
CA LYS A 26 -9.30 12.11 -1.90
C LYS A 26 -7.96 11.38 -1.96
N ASP A 27 -6.88 11.98 -1.46
CA ASP A 27 -5.55 11.39 -1.51
C ASP A 27 -5.30 10.37 -0.38
N HIS A 28 -6.23 10.22 0.55
CA HIS A 28 -6.15 9.21 1.60
C HIS A 28 -6.57 7.84 1.06
N ARG A 29 -5.57 7.12 0.56
CA ARG A 29 -5.75 5.76 0.11
C ARG A 29 -5.75 4.82 1.31
N ASP A 30 -6.81 4.03 1.48
CA ASP A 30 -6.92 3.03 2.52
C ASP A 30 -6.64 1.64 1.94
N ILE A 31 -5.38 1.21 2.04
CA ILE A 31 -4.93 -0.08 1.51
C ILE A 31 -5.65 -1.25 2.18
N LYS A 32 -6.01 -1.07 3.45
CA LYS A 32 -6.68 -2.13 4.23
C LYS A 32 -8.04 -2.50 3.65
N THR A 33 -8.78 -1.52 3.12
CA THR A 33 -10.12 -1.74 2.55
C THR A 33 -10.10 -1.89 1.04
N GLU A 34 -8.98 -1.59 0.37
CA GLU A 34 -8.87 -1.78 -1.08
C GLU A 34 -8.93 -3.25 -1.47
N VAL A 35 -9.54 -3.51 -2.62
CA VAL A 35 -9.52 -4.84 -3.22
C VAL A 35 -8.14 -5.08 -3.83
N SER A 36 -7.57 -6.26 -3.56
CA SER A 36 -6.28 -6.63 -4.14
C SER A 36 -6.37 -6.81 -5.65
N GLU A 37 -5.39 -6.26 -6.38
CA GLU A 37 -5.27 -6.48 -7.82
C GLU A 37 -4.98 -7.95 -8.13
N ILE A 38 -4.15 -8.58 -7.29
CA ILE A 38 -3.77 -9.98 -7.49
C ILE A 38 -3.47 -10.63 -6.13
N GLU A 39 -3.72 -11.93 -6.06
CA GLU A 39 -3.27 -12.79 -4.97
C GLU A 39 -2.16 -13.66 -5.50
N ILE A 40 -0.98 -13.64 -4.87
CA ILE A 40 0.21 -14.32 -5.37
C ILE A 40 1.02 -14.89 -4.21
N VAL A 41 1.71 -16.00 -4.44
CA VAL A 41 2.68 -16.52 -3.47
C VAL A 41 4.02 -15.79 -3.63
N ALA A 42 4.75 -15.64 -2.53
CA ALA A 42 5.98 -14.84 -2.49
C ALA A 42 7.02 -15.22 -3.56
N PRO A 43 7.32 -16.52 -3.82
CA PRO A 43 8.27 -16.87 -4.86
C PRO A 43 7.87 -16.41 -6.26
N TYR A 44 6.59 -16.48 -6.60
CA TYR A 44 6.10 -16.01 -7.90
C TYR A 44 6.14 -14.48 -8.02
N LEU A 45 5.90 -13.78 -6.93
CA LEU A 45 6.01 -12.31 -6.91
C LEU A 45 7.45 -11.88 -7.21
N LEU A 46 8.43 -12.52 -6.59
CA LEU A 46 9.85 -12.27 -6.85
C LEU A 46 10.19 -12.55 -8.31
N GLU A 47 9.73 -13.67 -8.84
CA GLU A 47 9.98 -14.07 -10.23
C GLU A 47 9.41 -13.06 -11.22
N ARG A 48 8.23 -12.51 -10.97
CA ARG A 48 7.65 -11.47 -11.83
C ARG A 48 8.54 -10.24 -11.92
N PHE A 49 9.10 -9.80 -10.81
CA PHE A 49 10.01 -8.66 -10.82
C PHE A 49 11.35 -8.99 -11.48
N LYS A 50 11.87 -10.19 -11.30
CA LYS A 50 13.10 -10.62 -11.97
C LYS A 50 12.96 -10.67 -13.49
N ASN A 51 11.78 -10.98 -13.99
CA ASN A 51 11.48 -11.08 -15.42
C ASN A 51 10.96 -9.76 -16.02
N ASP A 52 11.11 -8.64 -15.30
CA ASP A 52 10.64 -7.30 -15.67
C ASP A 52 9.12 -7.18 -15.88
N ASP A 53 8.34 -8.16 -15.39
CA ASP A 53 6.88 -8.18 -15.51
C ASP A 53 6.17 -7.59 -14.28
N GLY A 54 6.92 -7.17 -13.27
CA GLY A 54 6.36 -6.68 -12.01
C GLY A 54 6.02 -5.21 -11.97
N ASN A 55 6.42 -4.43 -12.99
CA ASN A 55 6.24 -2.97 -13.00
C ASN A 55 4.77 -2.55 -12.98
N ASP A 56 3.88 -3.37 -13.50
CA ASP A 56 2.43 -3.13 -13.46
C ASP A 56 1.84 -3.26 -12.05
N LEU A 57 2.55 -3.91 -11.14
CA LEU A 57 2.13 -4.06 -9.74
C LEU A 57 2.56 -2.90 -8.85
N LEU A 58 3.46 -2.04 -9.32
CA LEU A 58 3.92 -0.89 -8.53
C LEU A 58 2.75 0.02 -8.19
N ASN A 59 2.70 0.43 -6.93
CA ASN A 59 1.63 1.25 -6.36
C ASN A 59 0.24 0.57 -6.36
N LYS A 60 0.20 -0.73 -6.56
CA LYS A 60 -1.04 -1.53 -6.50
C LYS A 60 -1.13 -2.26 -5.17
N THR A 61 -2.35 -2.49 -4.72
CA THR A 61 -2.62 -3.34 -3.55
C THR A 61 -2.61 -4.79 -4.00
N ILE A 62 -1.77 -5.59 -3.35
CA ILE A 62 -1.63 -7.02 -3.65
C ILE A 62 -1.73 -7.85 -2.37
N THR A 63 -2.10 -9.11 -2.51
CA THR A 63 -2.13 -10.08 -1.42
C THR A 63 -1.05 -11.13 -1.66
N VAL A 64 -0.17 -11.29 -0.68
CA VAL A 64 0.99 -12.19 -0.76
C VAL A 64 0.88 -13.26 0.31
N THR A 65 1.09 -14.51 -0.08
CA THR A 65 1.14 -15.66 0.83
C THR A 65 2.56 -16.21 0.86
N GLY A 66 3.06 -16.49 2.04
CA GLY A 66 4.38 -17.07 2.19
C GLY A 66 4.71 -17.42 3.63
N THR A 67 5.95 -17.86 3.84
CA THR A 67 6.46 -18.26 5.15
C THR A 67 7.32 -17.15 5.72
N ILE A 68 7.09 -16.81 6.99
CA ILE A 68 7.87 -15.78 7.68
C ILE A 68 9.29 -16.29 7.90
N THR A 69 10.27 -15.53 7.42
CA THR A 69 11.70 -15.86 7.61
C THR A 69 12.38 -14.91 8.60
N GLN A 70 11.80 -13.73 8.83
CA GLN A 70 12.31 -12.77 9.79
C GLN A 70 11.19 -11.88 10.32
N VAL A 71 11.21 -11.57 11.61
CA VAL A 71 10.24 -10.67 12.24
C VAL A 71 11.00 -9.56 12.97
N ALA A 72 10.71 -8.32 12.64
CA ALA A 72 11.09 -7.14 13.40
C ALA A 72 9.82 -6.47 13.95
N SER A 73 9.95 -5.38 14.72
CA SER A 73 8.79 -4.80 15.42
C SER A 73 7.66 -4.37 14.48
N LYS A 74 7.99 -3.85 13.31
CA LYS A 74 7.01 -3.35 12.32
C LYS A 74 7.25 -3.90 10.92
N VAL A 75 8.14 -4.85 10.75
CA VAL A 75 8.49 -5.40 9.44
C VAL A 75 8.54 -6.93 9.54
N ILE A 76 7.86 -7.58 8.59
CA ILE A 76 7.96 -9.03 8.40
C ILE A 76 8.63 -9.29 7.06
N THR A 77 9.60 -10.20 7.04
CA THR A 77 10.19 -10.70 5.79
C THR A 77 9.59 -12.07 5.48
N ILE A 78 9.06 -12.22 4.27
CA ILE A 78 8.46 -13.46 3.78
C ILE A 78 9.41 -14.07 2.76
N ASP A 79 9.71 -15.36 2.90
CA ASP A 79 10.56 -16.16 2.01
C ASP A 79 11.92 -15.49 1.70
N SER A 80 12.42 -14.71 2.64
CA SER A 80 13.68 -13.95 2.56
C SER A 80 13.71 -12.84 1.49
N ASN A 81 12.66 -12.68 0.69
CA ASN A 81 12.67 -11.81 -0.48
C ASN A 81 11.52 -10.78 -0.51
N VAL A 82 10.57 -10.85 0.41
CA VAL A 82 9.45 -9.90 0.46
C VAL A 82 9.45 -9.20 1.82
N HIS A 83 9.70 -7.91 1.81
CA HIS A 83 9.67 -7.07 3.02
C HIS A 83 8.31 -6.40 3.13
N CYS A 84 7.60 -6.66 4.23
CA CYS A 84 6.28 -6.11 4.49
C CYS A 84 6.34 -5.15 5.68
N SER A 85 6.06 -3.88 5.45
CA SER A 85 6.04 -2.83 6.47
C SER A 85 4.63 -2.61 7.01
N PHE A 86 4.50 -2.57 8.33
CA PHE A 86 3.24 -2.36 9.03
C PHE A 86 3.25 -1.03 9.77
N ALA A 87 2.08 -0.43 9.95
CA ALA A 87 1.93 0.83 10.67
C ALA A 87 2.07 0.67 12.17
N THR A 88 1.75 -0.52 12.71
CA THR A 88 1.78 -0.82 14.15
C THR A 88 2.71 -1.99 14.43
N GLU A 89 3.12 -2.11 15.69
CA GLU A 89 3.93 -3.25 16.12
C GLU A 89 3.16 -4.56 15.98
N LEU A 90 3.89 -5.60 15.59
CA LEU A 90 3.33 -6.92 15.34
C LEU A 90 3.47 -7.80 16.59
N THR A 91 2.40 -8.50 16.93
CA THR A 91 2.38 -9.44 18.03
C THR A 91 1.80 -10.77 17.56
N GLY A 92 2.26 -11.87 18.15
CA GLY A 92 1.72 -13.20 17.88
C GLY A 92 2.18 -13.85 16.58
N VAL A 93 3.18 -13.27 15.89
CA VAL A 93 3.76 -13.85 14.67
C VAL A 93 5.20 -14.26 14.94
N LYS A 94 5.65 -15.32 14.32
CA LYS A 94 7.01 -15.88 14.49
C LYS A 94 7.53 -16.48 13.20
N ASN A 95 8.87 -16.62 13.15
CA ASN A 95 9.54 -17.29 12.04
C ASN A 95 8.97 -18.69 11.84
N GLY A 96 8.75 -19.05 10.58
CA GLY A 96 8.19 -20.33 10.20
C GLY A 96 6.68 -20.34 10.03
N ASP A 97 5.97 -19.32 10.49
CA ASP A 97 4.53 -19.22 10.27
C ASP A 97 4.20 -18.94 8.81
N ILE A 98 3.17 -19.60 8.31
CA ILE A 98 2.61 -19.29 6.98
C ILE A 98 1.58 -18.19 7.17
N ILE A 99 1.69 -17.14 6.37
CA ILE A 99 0.92 -15.93 6.56
C ILE A 99 0.40 -15.39 5.22
N ILE A 100 -0.76 -14.75 5.26
CA ILE A 100 -1.33 -14.03 4.13
C ILE A 100 -1.34 -12.55 4.49
N ILE A 101 -0.66 -11.74 3.69
CA ILE A 101 -0.52 -10.31 3.92
C ILE A 101 -1.04 -9.53 2.71
N LYS A 102 -1.83 -8.50 2.99
CA LYS A 102 -2.30 -7.54 2.00
C LYS A 102 -1.55 -6.24 2.19
N GLY A 103 -0.99 -5.68 1.12
CA GLY A 103 -0.26 -4.43 1.19
C GLY A 103 -0.08 -3.78 -0.17
N ARG A 104 0.48 -2.58 -0.15
CA ARG A 104 0.79 -1.83 -1.38
C ARG A 104 2.20 -2.13 -1.82
N CYS A 105 2.37 -2.57 -3.07
CA CYS A 105 3.69 -2.81 -3.65
C CYS A 105 4.34 -1.47 -4.01
N ILE A 106 5.47 -1.15 -3.38
CA ILE A 106 6.15 0.14 -3.55
C ILE A 106 7.44 0.04 -4.35
N GLY A 107 7.99 -1.14 -4.52
CA GLY A 107 9.20 -1.28 -5.31
C GLY A 107 9.85 -2.64 -5.23
N TYR A 108 10.90 -2.77 -6.03
CA TYR A 108 11.75 -3.95 -6.07
C TYR A 108 13.20 -3.51 -6.10
N ASP A 109 14.00 -4.08 -5.21
CA ASP A 109 15.45 -3.86 -5.18
C ASP A 109 16.13 -5.02 -5.92
N ASP A 110 16.59 -4.77 -7.13
CA ASP A 110 17.22 -5.79 -7.97
C ASP A 110 18.62 -6.20 -7.48
N LEU A 111 19.28 -5.33 -6.69
CA LEU A 111 20.58 -5.65 -6.10
C LEU A 111 20.47 -6.72 -5.01
N PHE A 112 19.49 -6.57 -4.11
CA PHE A 112 19.24 -7.52 -3.02
C PHE A 112 18.12 -8.51 -3.34
N GLU A 113 17.45 -8.38 -4.47
CA GLU A 113 16.32 -9.21 -4.88
C GLU A 113 15.20 -9.20 -3.85
N ILE A 114 14.79 -8.00 -3.44
CA ILE A 114 13.77 -7.79 -2.41
C ILE A 114 12.60 -7.00 -2.97
N VAL A 115 11.41 -7.55 -2.85
CA VAL A 115 10.14 -6.85 -3.14
C VAL A 115 9.69 -6.15 -1.86
N LYS A 116 9.31 -4.88 -1.97
CA LYS A 116 8.90 -4.06 -0.81
C LYS A 116 7.42 -3.76 -0.86
N LEU A 117 6.75 -4.03 0.25
CA LEU A 117 5.33 -3.69 0.46
C LEU A 117 5.21 -2.76 1.66
N ASP A 118 4.29 -1.81 1.61
CA ASP A 118 3.96 -0.95 2.74
C ASP A 118 2.46 -0.99 3.06
N GLN A 119 2.06 -0.33 4.14
CA GLN A 119 0.69 -0.30 4.62
C GLN A 119 0.07 -1.69 4.71
N CYS A 120 0.87 -2.66 5.14
CA CYS A 120 0.48 -4.07 5.15
C CYS A 120 -0.51 -4.38 6.26
N THR A 121 -1.36 -5.37 6.01
CA THR A 121 -2.33 -5.92 6.96
C THR A 121 -2.28 -7.44 6.87
N ILE A 122 -2.25 -8.11 8.02
CA ILE A 122 -2.34 -9.56 8.07
C ILE A 122 -3.79 -9.97 7.86
N ILE A 123 -4.04 -10.81 6.86
CA ILE A 123 -5.38 -11.33 6.57
C ILE A 123 -5.61 -12.64 7.31
N LYS A 124 -4.57 -13.47 7.41
CA LYS A 124 -4.69 -14.74 8.11
C LYS A 124 -3.36 -15.28 8.61
#